data_c6dc21d5d3cb34391d9420bb10edcb75
#
_entry.id   c6dc21d5d3cb34391d9420bb10edcb75
#
_cell.length_a   1.000
_cell.length_b   1.000
_cell.length_c   1.000
_cell.angle_alpha   90.00
_cell.angle_beta   90.00
_cell.angle_gamma   90.00
#
_symmetry.space_group_name_H-M   'P 1'
#
loop_
_entity.id
_entity.type
_entity.pdbx_description
1 polymer ?
#
loop_
_entity_poly.entity_id
_entity_poly.type
_entity_poly.pdbx_seq_one_letter_code
_entity_poly.pdbx_strand_id
1 'polypeptide(L)'
;NQFLKTDGSGALSFATAGATLNNSDLVDGTTTVATSATTVMNTFAIDTVRSAKYFISITDATNSRFEVVEANVTHDGSDAYISVFGSTTDHTGPLTTFTADVSGGNVRILVTNTSSDSTVFKFQRISMDV
;
A
#
# COMPACT_ATOMS: atom_id res chain seq x y z
N ASN A 1 -2.87 -9.23 20.45
CA ASN A 1 -2.74 -10.66 20.79
C ASN A 1 -1.27 -11.00 20.92
N GLN A 2 -0.89 -11.55 22.09
CA GLN A 2 0.47 -12.00 22.35
C GLN A 2 0.43 -13.49 22.75
N PHE A 3 1.45 -14.22 22.42
CA PHE A 3 1.65 -15.60 22.88
C PHE A 3 2.95 -15.72 23.68
N LEU A 4 3.00 -16.71 24.57
CA LEU A 4 4.17 -17.01 25.35
C LEU A 4 5.20 -17.74 24.48
N LYS A 5 6.41 -17.22 24.40
CA LYS A 5 7.51 -17.76 23.61
C LYS A 5 8.68 -18.10 24.53
N THR A 6 9.37 -19.21 24.28
CA THR A 6 10.67 -19.56 24.88
C THR A 6 11.79 -19.32 23.89
N ASP A 7 12.95 -18.91 24.39
CA ASP A 7 14.19 -18.75 23.60
C ASP A 7 14.99 -20.07 23.48
N GLY A 8 14.49 -21.15 24.06
CA GLY A 8 15.16 -22.46 24.09
C GLY A 8 16.16 -22.62 25.25
N SER A 9 16.44 -21.57 26.00
CA SER A 9 17.33 -21.56 27.19
C SER A 9 16.55 -21.46 28.52
N GLY A 10 15.22 -21.53 28.46
CA GLY A 10 14.33 -21.50 29.61
C GLY A 10 13.77 -20.10 29.95
N ALA A 11 14.19 -19.06 29.24
CA ALA A 11 13.57 -17.75 29.38
C ALA A 11 12.23 -17.69 28.61
N LEU A 12 11.23 -17.10 29.26
CA LEU A 12 9.90 -16.89 28.68
C LEU A 12 9.68 -15.40 28.39
N SER A 13 9.12 -15.12 27.21
CA SER A 13 8.75 -13.76 26.83
C SER A 13 7.41 -13.76 26.10
N PHE A 14 6.74 -12.62 26.08
CA PHE A 14 5.55 -12.42 25.27
C PHE A 14 5.95 -11.89 23.88
N ALA A 15 5.47 -12.54 22.85
CA ALA A 15 5.66 -12.12 21.47
C ALA A 15 4.32 -11.84 20.79
N THR A 16 4.29 -10.89 19.88
CA THR A 16 3.11 -10.63 19.05
C THR A 16 2.89 -11.82 18.11
N ALA A 17 1.67 -12.34 18.10
CA ALA A 17 1.29 -13.38 17.14
C ALA A 17 1.28 -12.76 15.73
N GLY A 18 2.16 -13.21 14.87
CA GLY A 18 2.27 -12.79 13.48
C GLY A 18 3.10 -13.78 12.68
N ALA A 19 2.85 -13.88 11.39
CA ALA A 19 3.71 -14.62 10.49
C ALA A 19 5.01 -13.83 10.29
N THR A 20 6.15 -14.47 10.47
CA THR A 20 7.45 -13.93 10.02
C THR A 20 7.69 -14.45 8.61
N LEU A 21 7.80 -13.54 7.67
CA LEU A 21 8.14 -13.84 6.28
C LEU A 21 9.63 -13.55 6.08
N ASN A 22 10.35 -14.44 5.41
CA ASN A 22 11.81 -14.32 5.27
C ASN A 22 12.23 -13.42 4.09
N ASN A 23 11.39 -13.30 3.07
CA ASN A 23 11.69 -12.59 1.82
C ASN A 23 10.56 -11.62 1.44
N SER A 24 9.68 -11.28 2.38
CA SER A 24 8.56 -10.40 2.12
C SER A 24 8.00 -9.78 3.38
N ASP A 25 7.35 -8.63 3.24
CA ASP A 25 6.62 -7.93 4.28
C ASP A 25 5.14 -7.79 3.94
N LEU A 26 4.30 -7.82 4.97
CA LEU A 26 2.89 -7.44 4.90
C LEU A 26 2.68 -6.13 5.67
N VAL A 27 2.25 -5.10 4.96
CA VAL A 27 2.04 -3.74 5.50
C VAL A 27 0.65 -3.26 5.13
N ASP A 28 0.02 -2.53 6.01
CA ASP A 28 -1.23 -1.82 5.75
C ASP A 28 -1.12 -0.32 6.06
N GLY A 29 -2.05 0.46 5.55
CA GLY A 29 -2.10 1.89 5.82
C GLY A 29 -3.37 2.56 5.33
N THR A 30 -3.50 3.83 5.75
CA THR A 30 -4.62 4.70 5.37
C THR A 30 -4.10 6.08 5.02
N THR A 31 -4.60 6.64 3.92
CA THR A 31 -4.29 7.99 3.48
C THR A 31 -5.58 8.70 3.05
N THR A 32 -5.76 9.95 3.48
CA THR A 32 -6.85 10.81 3.01
C THR A 32 -6.29 11.83 2.02
N VAL A 33 -6.93 11.93 0.85
CA VAL A 33 -6.50 12.82 -0.23
C VAL A 33 -7.60 13.83 -0.52
N ALA A 34 -7.26 15.11 -0.42
CA ALA A 34 -8.18 16.19 -0.73
C ALA A 34 -8.58 16.17 -2.22
N THR A 35 -9.69 16.82 -2.55
CA THR A 35 -10.15 16.94 -3.94
C THR A 35 -9.06 17.49 -4.85
N SER A 36 -8.90 16.91 -6.02
CA SER A 36 -7.90 17.28 -7.05
C SER A 36 -6.44 17.30 -6.57
N ALA A 37 -6.15 16.75 -5.38
CA ALA A 37 -4.80 16.68 -4.84
C ALA A 37 -4.09 15.38 -5.24
N THR A 38 -2.77 15.44 -5.31
CA THR A 38 -1.89 14.27 -5.41
C THR A 38 -1.13 14.10 -4.10
N THR A 39 -1.12 12.90 -3.57
CA THR A 39 -0.49 12.57 -2.29
C THR A 39 0.27 11.25 -2.40
N VAL A 40 1.36 11.11 -1.66
CA VAL A 40 2.05 9.84 -1.51
C VAL A 40 1.20 8.94 -0.60
N MET A 41 0.70 7.83 -1.15
CA MET A 41 -0.08 6.84 -0.41
C MET A 41 0.82 5.92 0.42
N ASN A 42 1.92 5.45 -0.17
CA ASN A 42 2.88 4.57 0.49
C ASN A 42 4.27 4.72 -0.11
N THR A 43 5.29 4.33 0.66
CA THR A 43 6.69 4.27 0.22
C THR A 43 7.33 2.96 0.66
N PHE A 44 8.40 2.55 -0.03
CA PHE A 44 9.32 1.50 0.40
C PHE A 44 10.73 1.77 -0.14
N ALA A 45 11.75 1.36 0.61
CA ALA A 45 13.14 1.60 0.26
C ALA A 45 13.60 0.70 -0.90
N ILE A 46 14.35 1.25 -1.85
CA ILE A 46 14.83 0.54 -3.04
C ILE A 46 15.91 -0.49 -2.74
N ASP A 47 16.60 -0.35 -1.63
CA ASP A 47 17.69 -1.24 -1.20
C ASP A 47 17.19 -2.48 -0.43
N THR A 48 15.93 -2.49 0.00
CA THR A 48 15.34 -3.59 0.76
C THR A 48 14.19 -4.29 0.05
N VAL A 49 13.41 -3.58 -0.75
CA VAL A 49 12.22 -4.13 -1.44
C VAL A 49 12.35 -3.97 -2.94
N ARG A 50 12.23 -5.07 -3.69
CA ARG A 50 12.27 -5.07 -5.17
C ARG A 50 10.91 -4.80 -5.80
N SER A 51 9.86 -5.36 -5.24
CA SER A 51 8.52 -5.25 -5.82
C SER A 51 7.44 -5.36 -4.76
N ALA A 52 6.25 -4.86 -5.07
CA ALA A 52 5.12 -4.91 -4.16
C ALA A 52 3.81 -5.11 -4.92
N LYS A 53 2.90 -5.84 -4.28
CA LYS A 53 1.49 -5.94 -4.70
C LYS A 53 0.63 -5.22 -3.67
N TYR A 54 -0.34 -4.45 -4.18
CA TYR A 54 -1.32 -3.72 -3.37
C TYR A 54 -2.73 -4.22 -3.63
N PHE A 55 -3.51 -4.29 -2.56
CA PHE A 55 -4.96 -4.33 -2.59
C PHE A 55 -5.46 -3.02 -1.95
N ILE A 56 -6.23 -2.23 -2.68
CA ILE A 56 -6.56 -0.86 -2.29
C ILE A 56 -8.07 -0.67 -2.33
N SER A 57 -8.64 -0.23 -1.20
CA SER A 57 -10.03 0.21 -1.08
C SER A 57 -10.07 1.74 -1.06
N ILE A 58 -10.94 2.31 -1.88
CA ILE A 58 -11.09 3.74 -2.10
C ILE A 58 -12.51 4.13 -1.76
N THR A 59 -12.68 5.16 -0.91
CA THR A 59 -13.98 5.60 -0.41
C THR A 59 -14.12 7.12 -0.54
N ASP A 60 -15.11 7.55 -1.29
CA ASP A 60 -15.67 8.90 -1.26
C ASP A 60 -16.98 8.85 -0.45
N ALA A 61 -16.88 9.13 0.84
CA ALA A 61 -18.00 9.02 1.76
C ALA A 61 -19.07 10.09 1.51
N THR A 62 -18.71 11.26 1.00
CA THR A 62 -19.63 12.37 0.71
C THR A 62 -20.61 11.99 -0.37
N ASN A 63 -20.14 11.33 -1.43
CA ASN A 63 -20.97 10.91 -2.56
C ASN A 63 -21.40 9.44 -2.48
N SER A 64 -21.07 8.74 -1.39
CA SER A 64 -21.34 7.30 -1.21
C SER A 64 -20.82 6.46 -2.38
N ARG A 65 -19.56 6.69 -2.78
CA ARG A 65 -18.87 6.00 -3.88
C ARG A 65 -17.75 5.14 -3.35
N PHE A 66 -17.64 3.94 -3.89
CA PHE A 66 -16.68 2.92 -3.45
C PHE A 66 -15.97 2.32 -4.66
N GLU A 67 -14.66 2.15 -4.53
CA GLU A 67 -13.85 1.49 -5.55
C GLU A 67 -12.81 0.59 -4.88
N VAL A 68 -12.51 -0.54 -5.50
CA VAL A 68 -11.43 -1.44 -5.13
C VAL A 68 -10.54 -1.66 -6.34
N VAL A 69 -9.23 -1.58 -6.16
CA VAL A 69 -8.25 -1.88 -7.22
C VAL A 69 -7.10 -2.73 -6.68
N GLU A 70 -6.44 -3.44 -7.58
CA GLU A 70 -5.14 -4.06 -7.33
C GLU A 70 -4.04 -3.34 -8.12
N ALA A 71 -2.83 -3.28 -7.57
CA ALA A 71 -1.68 -2.74 -8.29
C ALA A 71 -0.43 -3.57 -8.04
N ASN A 72 0.40 -3.73 -9.08
CA ASN A 72 1.76 -4.25 -8.98
C ASN A 72 2.74 -3.11 -9.22
N VAL A 73 3.79 -3.05 -8.40
CA VAL A 73 4.84 -2.05 -8.47
C VAL A 73 6.19 -2.74 -8.46
N THR A 74 7.11 -2.28 -9.30
CA THR A 74 8.52 -2.68 -9.29
C THR A 74 9.38 -1.47 -9.64
N HIS A 75 10.70 -1.59 -9.44
CA HIS A 75 11.65 -0.55 -9.78
C HIS A 75 12.97 -1.15 -10.28
N ASP A 76 13.78 -0.34 -10.97
CA ASP A 76 15.14 -0.70 -11.41
C ASP A 76 16.24 0.01 -10.58
N GLY A 77 15.84 0.79 -9.56
CA GLY A 77 16.70 1.61 -8.72
C GLY A 77 16.70 3.09 -9.07
N SER A 78 16.28 3.44 -10.28
CA SER A 78 16.18 4.82 -10.78
C SER A 78 14.73 5.20 -11.08
N ASP A 79 13.98 4.30 -11.68
CA ASP A 79 12.59 4.49 -12.08
C ASP A 79 11.69 3.44 -11.41
N ALA A 80 10.44 3.82 -11.15
CA ALA A 80 9.41 2.92 -10.64
C ALA A 80 8.30 2.74 -11.68
N TYR A 81 7.80 1.51 -11.76
CA TYR A 81 6.77 1.08 -12.72
C TYR A 81 5.57 0.55 -11.96
N ILE A 82 4.37 1.01 -12.31
CA ILE A 82 3.12 0.60 -11.70
C ILE A 82 2.14 0.10 -12.76
N SER A 83 1.48 -1.01 -12.46
CA SER A 83 0.34 -1.52 -13.24
C SER A 83 -0.87 -1.63 -12.32
N VAL A 84 -1.97 -0.98 -12.66
CA VAL A 84 -3.24 -1.03 -11.93
C VAL A 84 -4.24 -1.87 -12.70
N PHE A 85 -4.92 -2.77 -12.01
CA PHE A 85 -5.85 -3.73 -12.60
C PHE A 85 -6.92 -4.13 -11.58
N GLY A 86 -7.88 -4.96 -12.02
CA GLY A 86 -8.90 -5.52 -11.12
C GLY A 86 -9.81 -4.47 -10.49
N SER A 87 -10.03 -3.33 -11.16
CA SER A 87 -10.92 -2.30 -10.65
C SER A 87 -12.37 -2.78 -10.61
N THR A 88 -13.00 -2.59 -9.46
CA THR A 88 -14.44 -2.79 -9.23
C THR A 88 -14.98 -1.54 -8.56
N THR A 89 -16.02 -0.95 -9.15
CA THR A 89 -16.59 0.32 -8.71
C THR A 89 -18.13 0.29 -8.79
N ASP A 90 -18.79 1.04 -7.94
CA ASP A 90 -20.24 1.23 -7.91
C ASP A 90 -20.72 2.48 -8.66
N HIS A 91 -19.81 3.18 -9.34
CA HIS A 91 -20.10 4.45 -10.04
C HIS A 91 -19.40 4.49 -11.40
N THR A 92 -19.63 5.55 -12.18
CA THR A 92 -19.03 5.76 -13.50
C THR A 92 -17.68 6.47 -13.39
N GLY A 93 -16.62 5.86 -13.93
CA GLY A 93 -15.26 6.38 -13.95
C GLY A 93 -14.49 6.13 -12.65
N PRO A 94 -13.16 6.19 -12.69
CA PRO A 94 -12.32 5.96 -11.52
C PRO A 94 -12.35 7.15 -10.56
N LEU A 95 -12.28 6.87 -9.25
CA LEU A 95 -12.12 7.91 -8.20
C LEU A 95 -10.70 8.45 -8.12
N THR A 96 -9.74 7.78 -8.76
CA THR A 96 -8.33 8.14 -8.65
C THR A 96 -7.51 7.70 -9.85
N THR A 97 -6.35 8.31 -10.00
CA THR A 97 -5.26 7.82 -10.83
C THR A 97 -4.04 7.50 -9.98
N PHE A 98 -3.26 6.53 -10.42
CA PHE A 98 -2.06 6.06 -9.72
C PHE A 98 -0.82 6.32 -10.56
N THR A 99 0.26 6.75 -9.91
CA THR A 99 1.60 6.81 -10.49
C THR A 99 2.62 6.31 -9.47
N ALA A 100 3.81 5.96 -9.95
CA ALA A 100 4.93 5.61 -9.09
C ALA A 100 6.19 6.31 -9.59
N ASP A 101 7.06 6.69 -8.66
CA ASP A 101 8.38 7.23 -8.94
C ASP A 101 9.41 6.75 -7.91
N VAL A 102 10.69 7.06 -8.17
CA VAL A 102 11.78 6.89 -7.19
C VAL A 102 12.22 8.28 -6.73
N SER A 103 12.23 8.51 -5.43
CA SER A 103 12.69 9.76 -4.83
C SER A 103 13.33 9.52 -3.47
N GLY A 104 14.54 10.09 -3.26
CA GLY A 104 15.26 9.98 -2.00
C GLY A 104 15.55 8.55 -1.54
N GLY A 105 15.85 7.64 -2.48
CA GLY A 105 16.11 6.23 -2.16
C GLY A 105 14.85 5.40 -1.87
N ASN A 106 13.68 5.92 -2.19
CA ASN A 106 12.41 5.23 -1.99
C ASN A 106 11.57 5.21 -3.26
N VAL A 107 10.89 4.09 -3.50
CA VAL A 107 9.72 4.07 -4.38
C VAL A 107 8.58 4.78 -3.67
N ARG A 108 7.90 5.67 -4.36
CA ARG A 108 6.68 6.33 -3.89
C ARG A 108 5.51 5.93 -4.77
N ILE A 109 4.42 5.55 -4.15
CA ILE A 109 3.13 5.32 -4.82
C ILE A 109 2.29 6.57 -4.58
N LEU A 110 2.00 7.29 -5.67
CA LEU A 110 1.22 8.52 -5.63
C LEU A 110 -0.20 8.24 -6.13
N VAL A 111 -1.15 8.82 -5.43
CA VAL A 111 -2.57 8.79 -5.79
C VAL A 111 -3.06 10.20 -6.02
N THR A 112 -3.76 10.41 -7.14
CA THR A 112 -4.41 11.68 -7.46
C THR A 112 -5.91 11.47 -7.38
N ASN A 113 -6.55 12.18 -6.45
CA ASN A 113 -7.99 12.14 -6.27
C ASN A 113 -8.68 12.86 -7.44
N THR A 114 -9.57 12.17 -8.14
CA THR A 114 -10.38 12.72 -9.24
C THR A 114 -11.82 13.00 -8.82
N SER A 115 -12.19 12.68 -7.57
CA SER A 115 -13.50 13.03 -7.02
C SER A 115 -13.59 14.53 -6.68
N SER A 116 -14.81 15.04 -6.66
CA SER A 116 -15.14 16.41 -6.20
C SER A 116 -14.91 16.61 -4.70
N ASP A 117 -14.77 15.53 -3.94
CA ASP A 117 -14.63 15.52 -2.49
C ASP A 117 -13.39 14.76 -2.04
N SER A 118 -13.03 14.88 -0.76
CA SER A 118 -11.88 14.15 -0.24
C SER A 118 -12.17 12.64 -0.20
N THR A 119 -11.15 11.86 -0.54
CA THR A 119 -11.25 10.41 -0.70
C THR A 119 -10.29 9.72 0.25
N VAL A 120 -10.74 8.65 0.90
CA VAL A 120 -9.95 7.82 1.81
C VAL A 120 -9.46 6.58 1.08
N PHE A 121 -8.16 6.35 1.14
CA PHE A 121 -7.47 5.16 0.63
C PHE A 121 -7.04 4.28 1.79
N LYS A 122 -7.44 3.02 1.77
CA LYS A 122 -6.91 1.97 2.66
C LYS A 122 -6.24 0.92 1.81
N PHE A 123 -5.05 0.50 2.19
CA PHE A 123 -4.32 -0.49 1.42
C PHE A 123 -3.73 -1.59 2.29
N GLN A 124 -3.55 -2.75 1.68
CA GLN A 124 -2.62 -3.79 2.11
C GLN A 124 -1.54 -3.95 1.03
N ARG A 125 -0.29 -4.07 1.46
CA ARG A 125 0.86 -4.31 0.59
C ARG A 125 1.54 -5.61 0.99
N ILE A 126 1.79 -6.46 0.02
CA ILE A 126 2.75 -7.57 0.13
C ILE A 126 3.96 -7.18 -0.70
N SER A 127 5.14 -7.14 -0.10
CA SER A 127 6.39 -6.80 -0.78
C SER A 127 7.32 -8.01 -0.89
N MET A 128 8.18 -7.99 -1.91
CA MET A 128 9.26 -8.96 -2.09
C MET A 128 10.59 -8.23 -1.96
N ASP A 129 11.49 -8.80 -1.18
CA ASP A 129 12.80 -8.24 -0.91
C ASP A 129 13.74 -8.31 -2.13
N VAL A 130 14.83 -7.51 -2.10
CA VAL A 130 15.89 -7.44 -3.13
C VAL A 130 16.71 -8.73 -3.17
#